data_d77aa335f259e7634b93fca63a73a1c3
#
_entry.id   d77aa335f259e7634b93fca63a73a1c3
#
_cell.length_a   1.000
_cell.length_b   1.000
_cell.length_c   1.000
_cell.angle_alpha   90.00
_cell.angle_beta   90.00
_cell.angle_gamma   90.00
#
_symmetry.space_group_name_H-M   'P 1'
#
loop_
_entity.id
_entity.type
_entity.pdbx_description
1 polymer ?
#
loop_
_entity_poly.entity_id
_entity_poly.type
_entity_poly.pdbx_seq_one_letter_code
_entity_poly.pdbx_strand_id
1 'polypeptide(L)'
;MTAAARRIQRTYLALTLLTTLAASLIWGVNTLFLLDAGLDNTQAFAANAFYTLGMVLFEVPTGVTADTRGRRFSFLLGTVTLFAATVLYWAMWQWRAPFWGWALASVLIGLGFTFFSGATEAWLVDALTDVGHTGGLEPVFGRAQVVTGVAMLTGSALGGVVAQLTDLGVPYLVRAGLLVITAVVAWFWLHDQGFTPDRGARPMAAVRLVLAGAVDGGLRNRPVRWLMIAAPFTAGTGIYVFYALQPYLLQLYGDPGAYGVAGLAAALVAGAQILGGLLVARVRQLFRRRTDALLIGGVLTVALLAGLGLVRSFWTALALVAAWSLLGAMASPLRQSFVNGLIPSTQRATVLSLDSLMGSAGGVAAQPALGRVADISG
;
A
#
# COMPACT_ATOMS: atom_id res chain seq x y z
N MET A 1 -21.24 -1.91 -24.53
CA MET A 1 -19.82 -1.49 -24.40
C MET A 1 -19.13 -1.63 -25.75
N THR A 2 -18.52 -0.55 -26.25
CA THR A 2 -17.78 -0.53 -27.52
C THR A 2 -16.51 -1.41 -27.46
N ALA A 3 -15.97 -1.81 -28.62
CA ALA A 3 -14.70 -2.55 -28.66
C ALA A 3 -13.54 -1.73 -28.06
N ALA A 4 -13.52 -0.41 -28.31
CA ALA A 4 -12.54 0.52 -27.75
C ALA A 4 -12.60 0.58 -26.22
N ALA A 5 -13.79 0.74 -25.63
CA ALA A 5 -13.95 0.75 -24.16
C ALA A 5 -13.52 -0.56 -23.51
N ARG A 6 -13.77 -1.72 -24.16
CA ARG A 6 -13.28 -3.03 -23.70
C ARG A 6 -11.76 -3.12 -23.72
N ARG A 7 -11.09 -2.57 -24.74
CA ARG A 7 -9.63 -2.54 -24.84
C ARG A 7 -9.04 -1.70 -23.70
N ILE A 8 -9.57 -0.49 -23.45
CA ILE A 8 -9.12 0.39 -22.37
C ILE A 8 -9.23 -0.33 -21.02
N GLN A 9 -10.38 -0.95 -20.71
CA GLN A 9 -10.56 -1.69 -19.47
C GLN A 9 -9.59 -2.88 -19.32
N ARG A 10 -9.33 -3.63 -20.40
CA ARG A 10 -8.36 -4.73 -20.38
C ARG A 10 -6.95 -4.22 -20.12
N THR A 11 -6.55 -3.10 -20.73
CA THR A 11 -5.26 -2.45 -20.48
C THR A 11 -5.14 -2.07 -19.00
N TYR A 12 -6.16 -1.39 -18.44
CA TYR A 12 -6.19 -1.01 -17.04
C TYR A 12 -6.04 -2.21 -16.10
N LEU A 13 -6.83 -3.27 -16.32
CA LEU A 13 -6.78 -4.48 -15.50
C LEU A 13 -5.45 -5.23 -15.64
N ALA A 14 -4.85 -5.27 -16.83
CA ALA A 14 -3.54 -5.88 -17.05
C ALA A 14 -2.42 -5.10 -16.33
N LEU A 15 -2.42 -3.77 -16.40
CA LEU A 15 -1.47 -2.94 -15.68
C LEU A 15 -1.65 -3.06 -14.17
N THR A 16 -2.88 -3.07 -13.66
CA THR A 16 -3.19 -3.32 -12.25
C THR A 16 -2.68 -4.70 -11.80
N LEU A 17 -2.89 -5.74 -12.59
CA LEU A 17 -2.39 -7.07 -12.30
C LEU A 17 -0.86 -7.08 -12.19
N LEU A 18 -0.18 -6.57 -13.22
CA LEU A 18 1.28 -6.61 -13.32
C LEU A 18 1.96 -5.79 -12.22
N THR A 19 1.48 -4.57 -11.97
CA THR A 19 2.04 -3.70 -10.91
C THR A 19 1.82 -4.28 -9.52
N THR A 20 0.62 -4.80 -9.25
CA THR A 20 0.30 -5.42 -7.94
C THR A 20 1.07 -6.71 -7.74
N LEU A 21 1.17 -7.55 -8.78
CA LEU A 21 1.93 -8.80 -8.72
C LEU A 21 3.42 -8.50 -8.45
N ALA A 22 4.01 -7.54 -9.18
CA ALA A 22 5.39 -7.12 -8.96
C ALA A 22 5.62 -6.58 -7.53
N ALA A 23 4.65 -5.84 -6.97
CA ALA A 23 4.74 -5.35 -5.60
C ALA A 23 4.65 -6.48 -4.57
N SER A 24 3.67 -7.37 -4.72
CA SER A 24 3.33 -8.38 -3.73
C SER A 24 4.33 -9.54 -3.65
N LEU A 25 5.12 -9.80 -4.70
CA LEU A 25 6.19 -10.79 -4.68
C LEU A 25 7.18 -10.63 -3.51
N ILE A 26 7.45 -9.39 -3.11
CA ILE A 26 8.40 -9.12 -2.02
C ILE A 26 7.72 -8.84 -0.68
N TRP A 27 6.40 -8.65 -0.64
CA TRP A 27 5.70 -8.24 0.59
C TRP A 27 5.82 -9.27 1.73
N GLY A 28 5.83 -10.55 1.41
CA GLY A 28 5.95 -11.62 2.40
C GLY A 28 7.38 -11.86 2.91
N VAL A 29 8.38 -11.28 2.25
CA VAL A 29 9.80 -11.57 2.54
C VAL A 29 10.66 -10.31 2.73
N ASN A 30 10.10 -9.11 2.57
CA ASN A 30 10.87 -7.87 2.56
C ASN A 30 11.64 -7.63 3.87
N THR A 31 11.02 -7.83 5.03
CA THR A 31 11.71 -7.63 6.32
C THR A 31 12.80 -8.69 6.51
N LEU A 32 12.54 -9.94 6.12
CA LEU A 32 13.53 -11.02 6.18
C LEU A 32 14.73 -10.73 5.29
N PHE A 33 14.50 -10.20 4.09
CA PHE A 33 15.55 -9.77 3.16
C PHE A 33 16.43 -8.66 3.74
N LEU A 34 15.85 -7.68 4.42
CA LEU A 34 16.60 -6.60 5.07
C LEU A 34 17.44 -7.12 6.26
N LEU A 35 16.87 -8.01 7.07
CA LEU A 35 17.59 -8.64 8.19
C LEU A 35 18.71 -9.53 7.69
N ASP A 36 18.50 -10.33 6.64
CA ASP A 36 19.53 -11.18 6.01
C ASP A 36 20.67 -10.35 5.40
N ALA A 37 20.38 -9.13 4.93
CA ALA A 37 21.39 -8.17 4.50
C ALA A 37 22.33 -7.70 5.61
N GLY A 38 22.00 -8.00 6.88
CA GLY A 38 22.78 -7.63 8.06
C GLY A 38 22.28 -6.37 8.78
N LEU A 39 21.08 -5.86 8.45
CA LEU A 39 20.47 -4.79 9.20
C LEU A 39 19.84 -5.35 10.50
N ASP A 40 19.88 -4.58 11.58
CA ASP A 40 19.10 -4.87 12.77
C ASP A 40 17.61 -4.49 12.57
N ASN A 41 16.74 -4.83 13.54
CA ASN A 41 15.31 -4.51 13.43
C ASN A 41 15.07 -3.02 13.31
N THR A 42 15.76 -2.18 14.09
CA THR A 42 15.65 -0.72 14.00
C THR A 42 15.94 -0.24 12.57
N GLN A 43 17.02 -0.71 11.96
CA GLN A 43 17.44 -0.33 10.63
C GLN A 43 16.48 -0.86 9.55
N ALA A 44 16.04 -2.12 9.65
CA ALA A 44 15.10 -2.71 8.71
C ALA A 44 13.75 -1.97 8.70
N PHE A 45 13.21 -1.67 9.88
CA PHE A 45 11.98 -0.89 9.99
C PHE A 45 12.18 0.58 9.63
N ALA A 46 13.35 1.16 9.91
CA ALA A 46 13.68 2.51 9.44
C ALA A 46 13.75 2.57 7.90
N ALA A 47 14.33 1.56 7.23
CA ALA A 47 14.32 1.49 5.77
C ALA A 47 12.89 1.49 5.22
N ASN A 48 11.97 0.72 5.82
CA ASN A 48 10.54 0.74 5.47
C ASN A 48 9.89 2.11 5.77
N ALA A 49 10.32 2.80 6.84
CA ALA A 49 9.86 4.16 7.14
C ALA A 49 10.33 5.16 6.06
N PHE A 50 11.55 5.03 5.55
CA PHE A 50 12.03 5.83 4.42
C PHE A 50 11.26 5.59 3.12
N TYR A 51 10.77 4.37 2.86
CA TYR A 51 9.84 4.10 1.78
C TYR A 51 8.53 4.91 1.96
N THR A 52 7.93 4.86 3.14
CA THR A 52 6.72 5.62 3.45
C THR A 52 6.96 7.13 3.35
N LEU A 53 8.12 7.61 3.83
CA LEU A 53 8.52 9.01 3.70
C LEU A 53 8.65 9.43 2.22
N GLY A 54 9.26 8.59 1.39
CA GLY A 54 9.35 8.82 -0.05
C GLY A 54 7.98 8.96 -0.69
N MET A 55 7.01 8.10 -0.34
CA MET A 55 5.63 8.24 -0.83
C MET A 55 5.03 9.60 -0.43
N VAL A 56 5.14 9.99 0.83
CA VAL A 56 4.60 11.26 1.34
C VAL A 56 5.21 12.47 0.63
N LEU A 57 6.52 12.49 0.48
CA LEU A 57 7.24 13.63 -0.10
C LEU A 57 6.95 13.82 -1.59
N PHE A 58 6.78 12.72 -2.33
CA PHE A 58 6.69 12.76 -3.78
C PHE A 58 5.26 12.62 -4.33
N GLU A 59 4.25 12.34 -3.51
CA GLU A 59 2.86 12.16 -3.95
C GLU A 59 2.36 13.37 -4.76
N VAL A 60 2.54 14.58 -4.26
CA VAL A 60 2.10 15.80 -4.97
C VAL A 60 2.96 16.12 -6.18
N PRO A 61 4.31 16.13 -6.12
CA PRO A 61 5.16 16.37 -7.29
C PRO A 61 4.91 15.41 -8.45
N THR A 62 4.69 14.12 -8.16
CA THR A 62 4.43 13.12 -9.21
C THR A 62 3.03 13.25 -9.79
N GLY A 63 2.02 13.61 -8.98
CA GLY A 63 0.69 13.95 -9.46
C GLY A 63 0.72 15.11 -10.46
N VAL A 64 1.43 16.21 -10.13
CA VAL A 64 1.62 17.33 -11.07
C VAL A 64 2.36 16.88 -12.34
N THR A 65 3.33 15.97 -12.23
CA THR A 65 4.01 15.41 -13.40
C THR A 65 3.03 14.67 -14.32
N ALA A 66 2.12 13.88 -13.75
CA ALA A 66 1.08 13.18 -14.49
C ALA A 66 0.09 14.14 -15.17
N ASP A 67 -0.27 15.26 -14.50
CA ASP A 67 -1.20 16.27 -15.02
C ASP A 67 -0.57 17.17 -16.10
N THR A 68 0.76 17.37 -16.07
CA THR A 68 1.46 18.26 -17.00
C THR A 68 2.08 17.55 -18.19
N ARG A 69 2.66 16.35 -17.97
CA ARG A 69 3.41 15.60 -19.00
C ARG A 69 2.66 14.39 -19.57
N GLY A 70 1.54 14.01 -18.96
CA GLY A 70 0.71 12.89 -19.39
C GLY A 70 0.79 11.67 -18.45
N ARG A 71 -0.31 10.92 -18.46
CA ARG A 71 -0.48 9.73 -17.60
C ARG A 71 0.48 8.60 -18.02
N ARG A 72 0.66 8.42 -19.33
CA ARG A 72 1.62 7.45 -19.89
C ARG A 72 3.04 7.74 -19.48
N PHE A 73 3.47 9.01 -19.58
CA PHE A 73 4.82 9.42 -19.19
C PHE A 73 5.06 9.14 -17.71
N SER A 74 4.12 9.54 -16.83
CA SER A 74 4.19 9.28 -15.40
C SER A 74 4.31 7.79 -15.10
N PHE A 75 3.45 6.96 -15.68
CA PHE A 75 3.45 5.52 -15.45
C PHE A 75 4.77 4.85 -15.89
N LEU A 76 5.28 5.18 -17.05
CA LEU A 76 6.55 4.65 -17.56
C LEU A 76 7.73 5.08 -16.67
N LEU A 77 7.77 6.35 -16.26
CA LEU A 77 8.80 6.87 -15.35
C LEU A 77 8.76 6.15 -14.01
N GLY A 78 7.54 5.93 -13.45
CA GLY A 78 7.35 5.15 -12.23
C GLY A 78 7.86 3.72 -12.37
N THR A 79 7.56 3.05 -13.49
CA THR A 79 8.01 1.68 -13.74
C THR A 79 9.53 1.58 -13.85
N VAL A 80 10.17 2.53 -14.55
CA VAL A 80 11.65 2.60 -14.67
C VAL A 80 12.27 2.90 -13.29
N THR A 81 11.70 3.82 -12.53
CA THR A 81 12.18 4.16 -11.17
C THR A 81 12.09 2.94 -10.24
N LEU A 82 10.96 2.22 -10.26
CA LEU A 82 10.80 1.00 -9.47
C LEU A 82 11.75 -0.12 -9.90
N PHE A 83 11.96 -0.29 -11.20
CA PHE A 83 12.93 -1.24 -11.72
C PHE A 83 14.34 -0.92 -11.20
N ALA A 84 14.80 0.32 -11.41
CA ALA A 84 16.12 0.76 -10.97
C ALA A 84 16.29 0.62 -9.45
N ALA A 85 15.29 1.05 -8.66
CA ALA A 85 15.31 0.90 -7.21
C ALA A 85 15.29 -0.57 -6.76
N THR A 86 14.56 -1.44 -7.47
CA THR A 86 14.54 -2.89 -7.17
C THR A 86 15.89 -3.53 -7.44
N VAL A 87 16.52 -3.22 -8.56
CA VAL A 87 17.88 -3.69 -8.89
C VAL A 87 18.91 -3.14 -7.88
N LEU A 88 18.76 -1.89 -7.47
CA LEU A 88 19.61 -1.29 -6.44
C LEU A 88 19.44 -2.01 -5.09
N TYR A 89 18.21 -2.34 -4.68
CA TYR A 89 17.95 -3.13 -3.47
C TYR A 89 18.65 -4.48 -3.51
N TRP A 90 18.51 -5.20 -4.63
CA TRP A 90 19.19 -6.48 -4.83
C TRP A 90 20.71 -6.33 -4.79
N ALA A 91 21.29 -5.33 -5.44
CA ALA A 91 22.71 -5.07 -5.42
C ALA A 91 23.23 -4.73 -4.00
N MET A 92 22.48 -3.94 -3.24
CA MET A 92 22.81 -3.62 -1.85
C MET A 92 22.81 -4.84 -0.94
N TRP A 93 21.90 -5.78 -1.17
CA TRP A 93 21.90 -7.07 -0.47
C TRP A 93 23.16 -7.87 -0.77
N GLN A 94 23.57 -7.96 -2.03
CA GLN A 94 24.79 -8.66 -2.45
C GLN A 94 26.05 -8.06 -1.82
N TRP A 95 26.11 -6.73 -1.73
CA TRP A 95 27.30 -6.02 -1.21
C TRP A 95 27.23 -5.75 0.29
N ARG A 96 26.19 -6.17 0.97
CA ARG A 96 25.93 -5.84 2.39
C ARG A 96 26.12 -4.37 2.67
N ALA A 97 25.45 -3.52 1.87
CA ALA A 97 25.60 -2.08 1.89
C ALA A 97 25.21 -1.48 3.26
N PRO A 98 25.81 -0.33 3.63
CA PRO A 98 25.47 0.33 4.88
C PRO A 98 24.05 0.90 4.85
N PHE A 99 23.43 1.09 6.03
CA PHE A 99 22.04 1.51 6.21
C PHE A 99 21.59 2.67 5.32
N TRP A 100 22.41 3.70 5.15
CA TRP A 100 22.03 4.88 4.36
C TRP A 100 21.77 4.59 2.87
N GLY A 101 22.42 3.58 2.33
CA GLY A 101 22.11 3.10 0.99
C GLY A 101 20.69 2.53 0.92
N TRP A 102 20.30 1.73 1.90
CA TRP A 102 18.94 1.19 2.02
C TRP A 102 17.89 2.28 2.20
N ALA A 103 18.18 3.29 3.04
CA ALA A 103 17.31 4.43 3.22
C ALA A 103 17.04 5.17 1.89
N LEU A 104 18.11 5.48 1.14
CA LEU A 104 17.98 6.13 -0.17
C LEU A 104 17.20 5.27 -1.18
N ALA A 105 17.53 3.98 -1.28
CA ALA A 105 16.84 3.08 -2.19
C ALA A 105 15.36 2.90 -1.82
N SER A 106 15.02 2.91 -0.53
CA SER A 106 13.64 2.88 -0.04
C SER A 106 12.87 4.13 -0.46
N VAL A 107 13.47 5.31 -0.34
CA VAL A 107 12.88 6.57 -0.83
C VAL A 107 12.61 6.50 -2.34
N LEU A 108 13.53 5.93 -3.12
CA LEU A 108 13.35 5.74 -4.57
C LEU A 108 12.23 4.75 -4.90
N ILE A 109 12.05 3.69 -4.10
CA ILE A 109 10.90 2.79 -4.25
C ILE A 109 9.61 3.56 -3.96
N GLY A 110 9.57 4.37 -2.90
CA GLY A 110 8.43 5.24 -2.57
C GLY A 110 8.09 6.20 -3.72
N LEU A 111 9.10 6.91 -4.25
CA LEU A 111 8.96 7.77 -5.41
C LEU A 111 8.38 7.01 -6.62
N GLY A 112 8.86 5.81 -6.90
CA GLY A 112 8.37 5.00 -8.01
C GLY A 112 6.88 4.67 -7.90
N PHE A 113 6.41 4.35 -6.69
CA PHE A 113 4.98 4.08 -6.46
C PHE A 113 4.09 5.32 -6.60
N THR A 114 4.58 6.51 -6.22
CA THR A 114 3.77 7.73 -6.33
C THR A 114 3.49 8.13 -7.79
N PHE A 115 4.30 7.72 -8.75
CA PHE A 115 4.01 7.91 -10.17
C PHE A 115 2.81 7.09 -10.68
N PHE A 116 2.44 6.01 -9.99
CA PHE A 116 1.25 5.21 -10.32
C PHE A 116 0.00 5.75 -9.62
N SER A 117 0.18 6.33 -8.43
CA SER A 117 -0.91 6.82 -7.60
C SER A 117 -1.76 7.86 -8.35
N GLY A 118 -3.06 7.58 -8.46
CA GLY A 118 -4.01 8.45 -9.16
C GLY A 118 -3.85 8.53 -10.68
N ALA A 119 -2.63 8.36 -11.23
CA ALA A 119 -2.38 8.51 -12.67
C ALA A 119 -3.07 7.43 -13.50
N THR A 120 -3.11 6.19 -13.00
CA THR A 120 -3.70 5.05 -13.69
C THR A 120 -5.22 5.11 -13.71
N GLU A 121 -5.84 5.51 -12.60
CA GLU A 121 -7.29 5.73 -12.50
C GLU A 121 -7.73 6.93 -13.33
N ALA A 122 -7.00 8.03 -13.27
CA ALA A 122 -7.28 9.21 -14.09
C ALA A 122 -7.19 8.89 -15.58
N TRP A 123 -6.15 8.15 -16.00
CA TRP A 123 -6.04 7.68 -17.39
C TRP A 123 -7.25 6.83 -17.81
N LEU A 124 -7.72 5.92 -16.96
CA LEU A 124 -8.90 5.09 -17.25
C LEU A 124 -10.12 5.96 -17.49
N VAL A 125 -10.36 6.95 -16.63
CA VAL A 125 -11.51 7.85 -16.73
C VAL A 125 -11.43 8.70 -17.99
N ASP A 126 -10.28 9.33 -18.24
CA ASP A 126 -10.04 10.19 -19.40
C ASP A 126 -10.25 9.39 -20.71
N ALA A 127 -9.63 8.21 -20.83
CA ALA A 127 -9.72 7.36 -22.01
C ALA A 127 -11.12 6.79 -22.24
N LEU A 128 -11.87 6.42 -21.20
CA LEU A 128 -13.25 5.97 -21.32
C LEU A 128 -14.19 7.10 -21.73
N THR A 129 -13.96 8.31 -21.23
CA THR A 129 -14.73 9.50 -21.60
C THR A 129 -14.50 9.86 -23.06
N ASP A 130 -13.27 9.82 -23.54
CA ASP A 130 -12.89 10.12 -24.92
C ASP A 130 -13.58 9.19 -25.95
N VAL A 131 -13.75 7.90 -25.61
CA VAL A 131 -14.47 6.95 -26.46
C VAL A 131 -16.00 6.96 -26.25
N GLY A 132 -16.53 7.98 -25.53
CA GLY A 132 -17.97 8.15 -25.32
C GLY A 132 -18.61 7.08 -24.44
N HIS A 133 -17.86 6.50 -23.48
CA HIS A 133 -18.42 5.52 -22.55
C HIS A 133 -19.35 6.21 -21.53
N THR A 134 -20.63 5.88 -21.58
CA THR A 134 -21.68 6.45 -20.69
C THR A 134 -22.03 5.54 -19.51
N GLY A 135 -21.38 4.37 -19.41
CA GLY A 135 -21.60 3.43 -18.30
C GLY A 135 -20.92 3.88 -17.02
N GLY A 136 -21.40 3.40 -15.87
CA GLY A 136 -20.73 3.61 -14.58
C GLY A 136 -19.33 3.03 -14.53
N LEU A 137 -18.46 3.61 -13.71
CA LEU A 137 -17.08 3.14 -13.51
C LEU A 137 -16.99 2.08 -12.40
N GLU A 138 -18.03 1.94 -11.57
CA GLU A 138 -18.07 1.03 -10.44
C GLU A 138 -17.79 -0.43 -10.82
N PRO A 139 -18.33 -0.98 -11.94
CA PRO A 139 -18.03 -2.35 -12.34
C PRO A 139 -16.56 -2.55 -12.75
N VAL A 140 -15.90 -1.51 -13.28
CA VAL A 140 -14.48 -1.58 -13.67
C VAL A 140 -13.60 -1.55 -12.44
N PHE A 141 -13.85 -0.63 -11.51
CA PHE A 141 -13.13 -0.57 -10.25
C PHE A 141 -13.37 -1.81 -9.39
N GLY A 142 -14.59 -2.36 -9.39
CA GLY A 142 -14.88 -3.63 -8.72
C GLY A 142 -14.05 -4.80 -9.26
N ARG A 143 -13.90 -4.90 -10.59
CA ARG A 143 -13.02 -5.90 -11.22
C ARG A 143 -11.56 -5.66 -10.89
N ALA A 144 -11.12 -4.40 -10.86
CA ALA A 144 -9.75 -4.05 -10.48
C ALA A 144 -9.45 -4.49 -9.04
N GLN A 145 -10.38 -4.33 -8.11
CA GLN A 145 -10.22 -4.81 -6.74
C GLN A 145 -10.07 -6.33 -6.65
N VAL A 146 -10.83 -7.08 -7.45
CA VAL A 146 -10.67 -8.54 -7.54
C VAL A 146 -9.28 -8.89 -8.09
N VAL A 147 -8.87 -8.23 -9.19
CA VAL A 147 -7.54 -8.45 -9.80
C VAL A 147 -6.42 -8.12 -8.79
N THR A 148 -6.53 -7.00 -8.09
CA THR A 148 -5.59 -6.61 -7.01
C THR A 148 -5.53 -7.68 -5.93
N GLY A 149 -6.67 -8.13 -5.42
CA GLY A 149 -6.72 -9.16 -4.37
C GLY A 149 -6.08 -10.47 -4.80
N VAL A 150 -6.39 -10.95 -6.02
CA VAL A 150 -5.79 -12.16 -6.58
C VAL A 150 -4.28 -11.99 -6.77
N ALA A 151 -3.83 -10.84 -7.31
CA ALA A 151 -2.41 -10.55 -7.50
C ALA A 151 -1.65 -10.47 -6.17
N MET A 152 -2.25 -9.85 -5.14
CA MET A 152 -1.66 -9.78 -3.79
C MET A 152 -1.49 -11.16 -3.17
N LEU A 153 -2.54 -11.99 -3.23
CA LEU A 153 -2.52 -13.33 -2.67
C LEU A 153 -1.49 -14.21 -3.40
N THR A 154 -1.56 -14.25 -4.73
CA THR A 154 -0.67 -15.10 -5.52
C THR A 154 0.77 -14.61 -5.48
N GLY A 155 1.01 -13.29 -5.58
CA GLY A 155 2.35 -12.72 -5.54
C GLY A 155 3.04 -12.93 -4.19
N SER A 156 2.33 -12.73 -3.08
CA SER A 156 2.90 -12.97 -1.74
C SER A 156 3.24 -14.44 -1.51
N ALA A 157 2.35 -15.36 -1.91
CA ALA A 157 2.61 -16.79 -1.81
C ALA A 157 3.79 -17.22 -2.70
N LEU A 158 3.80 -16.81 -3.98
CA LEU A 158 4.85 -17.12 -4.94
C LEU A 158 6.19 -16.52 -4.50
N GLY A 159 6.21 -15.29 -3.99
CA GLY A 159 7.44 -14.66 -3.49
C GLY A 159 8.09 -15.45 -2.37
N GLY A 160 7.30 -15.93 -1.40
CA GLY A 160 7.79 -16.80 -0.32
C GLY A 160 8.27 -18.17 -0.82
N VAL A 161 7.53 -18.80 -1.74
CA VAL A 161 7.92 -20.10 -2.34
C VAL A 161 9.21 -19.96 -3.15
N VAL A 162 9.33 -18.91 -3.98
CA VAL A 162 10.55 -18.65 -4.74
C VAL A 162 11.74 -18.43 -3.81
N ALA A 163 11.58 -17.60 -2.76
CA ALA A 163 12.61 -17.40 -1.77
C ALA A 163 13.01 -18.71 -1.07
N GLN A 164 12.04 -19.58 -0.76
CA GLN A 164 12.30 -20.90 -0.12
C GLN A 164 13.09 -21.85 -1.01
N LEU A 165 12.80 -21.85 -2.32
CA LEU A 165 13.43 -22.76 -3.28
C LEU A 165 14.79 -22.24 -3.77
N THR A 166 15.09 -20.97 -3.55
CA THR A 166 16.31 -20.30 -4.04
C THR A 166 16.99 -19.51 -2.92
N ASP A 167 16.78 -18.20 -2.91
CA ASP A 167 17.25 -17.27 -1.88
C ASP A 167 16.32 -16.03 -1.82
N LEU A 168 16.52 -15.17 -0.82
CA LEU A 168 15.73 -13.96 -0.61
C LEU A 168 15.90 -12.89 -1.71
N GLY A 169 16.96 -12.96 -2.51
CA GLY A 169 17.24 -12.04 -3.61
C GLY A 169 16.46 -12.33 -4.88
N VAL A 170 16.17 -13.62 -5.16
CA VAL A 170 15.50 -14.05 -6.41
C VAL A 170 14.09 -13.45 -6.57
N PRO A 171 13.23 -13.32 -5.54
CA PRO A 171 11.97 -12.59 -5.65
C PRO A 171 12.12 -11.16 -6.16
N TYR A 172 13.21 -10.46 -5.81
CA TYR A 172 13.51 -9.11 -6.32
C TYR A 172 13.90 -9.13 -7.80
N LEU A 173 14.65 -10.13 -8.26
CA LEU A 173 14.96 -10.29 -9.68
C LEU A 173 13.70 -10.63 -10.50
N VAL A 174 12.82 -11.50 -10.00
CA VAL A 174 11.52 -11.79 -10.63
C VAL A 174 10.66 -10.53 -10.69
N ARG A 175 10.61 -9.73 -9.61
CA ARG A 175 9.96 -8.44 -9.59
C ARG A 175 10.52 -7.49 -10.65
N ALA A 176 11.86 -7.41 -10.78
CA ALA A 176 12.50 -6.58 -11.80
C ALA A 176 12.08 -7.01 -13.21
N GLY A 177 12.05 -8.31 -13.49
CA GLY A 177 11.54 -8.86 -14.75
C GLY A 177 10.07 -8.50 -15.01
N LEU A 178 9.19 -8.60 -14.01
CA LEU A 178 7.80 -8.18 -14.12
C LEU A 178 7.66 -6.68 -14.37
N LEU A 179 8.51 -5.83 -13.78
CA LEU A 179 8.51 -4.40 -14.04
C LEU A 179 8.93 -4.09 -15.49
N VAL A 180 9.87 -4.84 -16.07
CA VAL A 180 10.19 -4.74 -17.51
C VAL A 180 8.99 -5.11 -18.36
N ILE A 181 8.31 -6.23 -18.06
CA ILE A 181 7.08 -6.63 -18.76
C ILE A 181 6.02 -5.54 -18.62
N THR A 182 5.86 -4.97 -17.42
CA THR A 182 4.92 -3.87 -17.17
C THR A 182 5.23 -2.64 -18.03
N ALA A 183 6.53 -2.27 -18.13
CA ALA A 183 6.97 -1.16 -18.97
C ALA A 183 6.65 -1.43 -20.45
N VAL A 184 6.92 -2.64 -20.96
CA VAL A 184 6.63 -3.04 -22.34
C VAL A 184 5.12 -2.99 -22.62
N VAL A 185 4.31 -3.57 -21.73
CA VAL A 185 2.84 -3.53 -21.87
C VAL A 185 2.32 -2.09 -21.85
N ALA A 186 2.83 -1.26 -20.91
CA ALA A 186 2.45 0.15 -20.85
C ALA A 186 2.90 0.92 -22.11
N TRP A 187 4.10 0.64 -22.61
CA TRP A 187 4.60 1.29 -23.83
C TRP A 187 3.68 1.08 -25.02
N PHE A 188 3.17 -0.14 -25.23
CA PHE A 188 2.36 -0.49 -26.38
C PHE A 188 0.85 -0.28 -26.18
N TRP A 189 0.35 -0.32 -24.93
CA TRP A 189 -1.10 -0.30 -24.69
C TRP A 189 -1.59 0.96 -23.99
N LEU A 190 -0.74 1.63 -23.21
CA LEU A 190 -1.10 2.86 -22.50
C LEU A 190 -0.86 4.07 -23.42
N HIS A 191 -1.93 4.71 -23.87
CA HIS A 191 -1.88 5.91 -24.71
C HIS A 191 -2.67 7.02 -24.02
N ASP A 192 -2.16 8.25 -24.04
CA ASP A 192 -2.82 9.42 -23.47
C ASP A 192 -4.00 9.87 -24.38
N GLN A 193 -5.12 9.15 -24.28
CA GLN A 193 -6.38 9.46 -24.96
C GLN A 193 -7.24 10.34 -24.05
N GLY A 194 -7.83 11.39 -24.60
CA GLY A 194 -8.69 12.33 -23.85
C GLY A 194 -7.93 13.19 -22.85
N PHE A 195 -6.61 13.11 -22.78
CA PHE A 195 -5.79 13.87 -21.85
C PHE A 195 -5.53 15.29 -22.35
N THR A 196 -5.81 16.29 -21.51
CA THR A 196 -5.46 17.70 -21.73
C THR A 196 -4.45 18.15 -20.68
N PRO A 197 -3.20 18.54 -21.07
CA PRO A 197 -2.19 18.95 -20.10
C PRO A 197 -2.59 20.22 -19.34
N ASP A 198 -2.54 20.18 -18.01
CA ASP A 198 -2.62 21.37 -17.17
C ASP A 198 -1.24 22.01 -17.02
N ARG A 199 -0.93 22.97 -17.91
CA ARG A 199 0.35 23.69 -17.90
C ARG A 199 0.47 24.72 -16.77
N GLY A 200 -0.62 24.99 -16.02
CA GLY A 200 -0.65 25.94 -14.91
C GLY A 200 -0.37 25.34 -13.54
N ALA A 201 -0.35 24.02 -13.43
CA ALA A 201 -0.18 23.31 -12.16
C ALA A 201 1.21 23.56 -11.55
N ARG A 202 1.23 24.13 -10.32
CA ARG A 202 2.45 24.36 -9.52
C ARG A 202 2.43 23.48 -8.29
N PRO A 203 3.42 22.55 -8.10
CA PRO A 203 3.41 21.60 -6.98
C PRO A 203 3.28 22.27 -5.61
N MET A 204 4.04 23.35 -5.38
CA MET A 204 4.02 24.05 -4.09
C MET A 204 2.69 24.79 -3.81
N ALA A 205 2.01 25.28 -4.84
CA ALA A 205 0.68 25.86 -4.69
C ALA A 205 -0.36 24.78 -4.36
N ALA A 206 -0.27 23.61 -4.99
CA ALA A 206 -1.11 22.46 -4.69
C ALA A 206 -0.92 21.98 -3.25
N VAL A 207 0.34 21.84 -2.77
CA VAL A 207 0.64 21.51 -1.38
C VAL A 207 0.03 22.52 -0.42
N ARG A 208 0.17 23.83 -0.66
CA ARG A 208 -0.41 24.87 0.19
C ARG A 208 -1.93 24.81 0.22
N LEU A 209 -2.57 24.58 -0.92
CA LEU A 209 -4.02 24.44 -1.02
C LEU A 209 -4.53 23.23 -0.23
N VAL A 210 -3.84 22.08 -0.35
CA VAL A 210 -4.14 20.87 0.42
C VAL A 210 -4.00 21.13 1.91
N LEU A 211 -2.89 21.75 2.35
CA LEU A 211 -2.66 22.03 3.77
C LEU A 211 -3.68 23.05 4.34
N ALA A 212 -3.98 24.13 3.62
CA ALA A 212 -4.94 25.14 4.07
C ALA A 212 -6.36 24.59 4.18
N GLY A 213 -6.85 23.90 3.14
CA GLY A 213 -8.18 23.28 3.17
C GLY A 213 -8.31 22.14 4.18
N ALA A 214 -7.20 21.45 4.46
CA ALA A 214 -7.12 20.38 5.43
C ALA A 214 -7.27 20.88 6.88
N VAL A 215 -6.70 22.04 7.22
CA VAL A 215 -6.88 22.68 8.53
C VAL A 215 -8.33 23.08 8.74
N ASP A 216 -8.95 23.72 7.77
CA ASP A 216 -10.32 24.23 7.90
C ASP A 216 -11.37 23.11 7.89
N GLY A 217 -11.29 22.15 6.97
CA GLY A 217 -12.25 21.05 6.83
C GLY A 217 -12.01 19.88 7.78
N GLY A 218 -10.74 19.64 8.15
CA GLY A 218 -10.32 18.50 8.98
C GLY A 218 -10.19 18.86 10.46
N LEU A 219 -9.20 19.66 10.82
CA LEU A 219 -8.86 19.91 12.23
C LEU A 219 -9.89 20.79 12.96
N ARG A 220 -10.60 21.65 12.26
CA ARG A 220 -11.70 22.45 12.85
C ARG A 220 -12.99 21.66 13.01
N ASN A 221 -13.21 20.62 12.21
CA ASN A 221 -14.35 19.71 12.36
C ASN A 221 -14.09 18.72 13.49
N ARG A 222 -14.74 18.89 14.64
CA ARG A 222 -14.49 18.11 15.87
C ARG A 222 -14.52 16.60 15.69
N PRO A 223 -15.51 15.94 15.08
CA PRO A 223 -15.50 14.51 14.82
C PRO A 223 -14.35 14.05 13.92
N VAL A 224 -14.07 14.80 12.85
CA VAL A 224 -13.00 14.50 11.89
C VAL A 224 -11.63 14.65 12.54
N ARG A 225 -11.44 15.70 13.35
CA ARG A 225 -10.20 15.96 14.09
C ARG A 225 -9.76 14.76 14.94
N TRP A 226 -10.67 14.15 15.70
CA TRP A 226 -10.32 13.00 16.54
C TRP A 226 -9.91 11.78 15.75
N LEU A 227 -10.55 11.54 14.59
CA LEU A 227 -10.13 10.47 13.68
C LEU A 227 -8.77 10.75 13.06
N MET A 228 -8.47 11.99 12.70
CA MET A 228 -7.18 12.40 12.17
C MET A 228 -6.06 12.28 13.22
N ILE A 229 -6.33 12.68 14.47
CA ILE A 229 -5.37 12.52 15.58
C ILE A 229 -5.10 11.04 15.87
N ALA A 230 -6.12 10.17 15.72
CA ALA A 230 -5.96 8.73 15.92
C ALA A 230 -5.23 8.06 14.73
N ALA A 231 -5.25 8.65 13.52
CA ALA A 231 -4.69 8.05 12.32
C ALA A 231 -3.20 7.69 12.44
N PRO A 232 -2.30 8.54 12.98
CA PRO A 232 -0.89 8.19 13.16
C PRO A 232 -0.67 6.94 14.00
N PHE A 233 -1.45 6.77 15.05
CA PHE A 233 -1.32 5.62 15.96
C PHE A 233 -1.87 4.35 15.34
N THR A 234 -3.05 4.41 14.74
CA THR A 234 -3.70 3.23 14.15
C THR A 234 -2.99 2.77 12.87
N ALA A 235 -2.66 3.68 11.96
CA ALA A 235 -1.94 3.36 10.74
C ALA A 235 -0.48 3.00 11.03
N GLY A 236 0.21 3.75 11.91
CA GLY A 236 1.59 3.47 12.30
C GLY A 236 1.76 2.08 12.90
N THR A 237 0.90 1.71 13.86
CA THR A 237 0.89 0.37 14.43
C THR A 237 0.59 -0.69 13.36
N GLY A 238 -0.41 -0.45 12.50
CA GLY A 238 -0.77 -1.40 11.44
C GLY A 238 0.36 -1.66 10.45
N ILE A 239 1.07 -0.61 10.05
CA ILE A 239 2.22 -0.72 9.12
C ILE A 239 3.37 -1.49 9.80
N TYR A 240 3.69 -1.15 11.06
CA TYR A 240 4.70 -1.87 11.81
C TYR A 240 4.37 -3.36 11.93
N VAL A 241 3.16 -3.68 12.38
CA VAL A 241 2.71 -5.07 12.56
C VAL A 241 2.83 -5.85 11.24
N PHE A 242 2.40 -5.26 10.12
CA PHE A 242 2.49 -5.91 8.80
C PHE A 242 3.92 -6.37 8.47
N TYR A 243 4.92 -5.55 8.73
CA TYR A 243 6.33 -5.89 8.49
C TYR A 243 6.92 -6.79 9.59
N ALA A 244 6.54 -6.59 10.84
CA ALA A 244 7.02 -7.37 11.98
C ALA A 244 6.48 -8.81 12.00
N LEU A 245 5.32 -9.06 11.40
CA LEU A 245 4.74 -10.40 11.31
C LEU A 245 5.65 -11.42 10.64
N GLN A 246 6.48 -11.01 9.68
CA GLN A 246 7.35 -11.90 8.93
C GLN A 246 8.37 -12.61 9.86
N PRO A 247 9.31 -11.89 10.51
CA PRO A 247 10.26 -12.52 11.43
C PRO A 247 9.56 -13.14 12.65
N TYR A 248 8.51 -12.51 13.20
CA TYR A 248 7.78 -13.00 14.36
C TYR A 248 7.14 -14.39 14.11
N LEU A 249 6.48 -14.56 12.98
CA LEU A 249 5.85 -15.85 12.67
C LEU A 249 6.88 -16.94 12.40
N LEU A 250 8.02 -16.62 11.78
CA LEU A 250 9.11 -17.58 11.59
C LEU A 250 9.76 -17.97 12.93
N GLN A 251 9.92 -17.05 13.85
CA GLN A 251 10.39 -17.32 15.20
C GLN A 251 9.45 -18.29 15.94
N LEU A 252 8.13 -18.08 15.87
CA LEU A 252 7.13 -19.00 16.45
C LEU A 252 7.05 -20.35 15.72
N TYR A 253 7.32 -20.36 14.44
CA TYR A 253 7.38 -21.60 13.63
C TYR A 253 8.60 -22.44 13.97
N GLY A 254 9.67 -21.81 14.46
CA GLY A 254 10.92 -22.46 14.88
C GLY A 254 11.90 -22.72 13.74
N ASP A 255 11.67 -22.16 12.55
CA ASP A 255 12.58 -22.22 11.40
C ASP A 255 12.70 -20.84 10.74
N PRO A 256 13.82 -20.12 10.96
CA PRO A 256 14.07 -18.82 10.34
C PRO A 256 14.17 -18.87 8.81
N GLY A 257 14.47 -20.02 8.24
CA GLY A 257 14.56 -20.24 6.79
C GLY A 257 13.25 -20.64 6.12
N ALA A 258 12.13 -20.74 6.84
CA ALA A 258 10.84 -21.12 6.29
C ALA A 258 10.15 -19.95 5.53
N TYR A 259 10.82 -19.38 4.52
CA TYR A 259 10.34 -18.22 3.75
C TYR A 259 8.99 -18.45 3.08
N GLY A 260 8.70 -19.72 2.69
CA GLY A 260 7.39 -20.10 2.17
C GLY A 260 6.26 -19.85 3.18
N VAL A 261 6.52 -20.08 4.48
CA VAL A 261 5.56 -19.82 5.56
C VAL A 261 5.30 -18.31 5.70
N ALA A 262 6.34 -17.47 5.61
CA ALA A 262 6.18 -16.02 5.64
C ALA A 262 5.35 -15.51 4.44
N GLY A 263 5.62 -16.01 3.24
CA GLY A 263 4.83 -15.70 2.04
C GLY A 263 3.37 -16.13 2.15
N LEU A 264 3.10 -17.33 2.68
CA LEU A 264 1.74 -17.82 2.92
C LEU A 264 1.02 -17.02 4.01
N ALA A 265 1.73 -16.55 5.05
CA ALA A 265 1.14 -15.67 6.05
C ALA A 265 0.75 -14.31 5.45
N ALA A 266 1.58 -13.73 4.58
CA ALA A 266 1.22 -12.52 3.85
C ALA A 266 0.05 -12.75 2.88
N ALA A 267 -0.02 -13.88 2.22
CA ALA A 267 -1.16 -14.29 1.40
C ALA A 267 -2.44 -14.45 2.23
N LEU A 268 -2.36 -14.99 3.45
CA LEU A 268 -3.47 -15.08 4.38
C LEU A 268 -4.01 -13.69 4.75
N VAL A 269 -3.12 -12.73 5.03
CA VAL A 269 -3.48 -11.32 5.28
C VAL A 269 -4.25 -10.75 4.07
N ALA A 270 -3.75 -10.96 2.86
CA ALA A 270 -4.43 -10.52 1.63
C ALA A 270 -5.81 -11.19 1.47
N GLY A 271 -5.92 -12.49 1.73
CA GLY A 271 -7.19 -13.24 1.70
C GLY A 271 -8.18 -12.72 2.74
N ALA A 272 -7.74 -12.44 3.96
CA ALA A 272 -8.55 -11.87 5.02
C ALA A 272 -9.07 -10.46 4.64
N GLN A 273 -8.26 -9.65 3.94
CA GLN A 273 -8.69 -8.34 3.43
C GLN A 273 -9.81 -8.47 2.39
N ILE A 274 -9.73 -9.44 1.47
CA ILE A 274 -10.79 -9.71 0.49
C ILE A 274 -12.08 -10.10 1.21
N LEU A 275 -12.01 -11.04 2.15
CA LEU A 275 -13.17 -11.49 2.94
C LEU A 275 -13.78 -10.36 3.77
N GLY A 276 -12.94 -9.53 4.40
CA GLY A 276 -13.39 -8.36 5.16
C GLY A 276 -14.15 -7.36 4.30
N GLY A 277 -13.65 -7.08 3.09
CA GLY A 277 -14.36 -6.24 2.13
C GLY A 277 -15.74 -6.78 1.73
N LEU A 278 -15.88 -8.10 1.58
CA LEU A 278 -17.17 -8.74 1.29
C LEU A 278 -18.14 -8.72 2.48
N LEU A 279 -17.63 -8.80 3.70
CA LEU A 279 -18.42 -8.86 4.92
C LEU A 279 -18.86 -7.50 5.46
N VAL A 280 -18.21 -6.41 5.04
CA VAL A 280 -18.45 -5.06 5.59
C VAL A 280 -19.92 -4.64 5.56
N ALA A 281 -20.65 -4.97 4.50
CA ALA A 281 -22.07 -4.62 4.36
C ALA A 281 -22.95 -5.33 5.41
N ARG A 282 -22.65 -6.61 5.68
CA ARG A 282 -23.36 -7.41 6.69
C ARG A 282 -23.03 -6.91 8.10
N VAL A 283 -21.76 -6.70 8.39
CA VAL A 283 -21.28 -6.18 9.68
C VAL A 283 -21.89 -4.81 9.97
N ARG A 284 -21.96 -3.94 8.94
CA ARG A 284 -22.59 -2.62 9.10
C ARG A 284 -24.04 -2.69 9.58
N GLN A 285 -24.80 -3.72 9.20
CA GLN A 285 -26.20 -3.90 9.60
C GLN A 285 -26.36 -4.31 11.08
N LEU A 286 -25.31 -4.88 11.71
CA LEU A 286 -25.33 -5.26 13.13
C LEU A 286 -25.27 -4.06 14.08
N PHE A 287 -24.84 -2.90 13.59
CA PHE A 287 -24.63 -1.71 14.41
C PHE A 287 -25.61 -0.58 14.03
N ARG A 288 -26.22 0.04 15.03
CA ARG A 288 -27.07 1.22 14.82
C ARG A 288 -26.26 2.43 14.34
N ARG A 289 -25.08 2.65 14.93
CA ARG A 289 -24.20 3.78 14.60
C ARG A 289 -22.87 3.27 14.03
N ARG A 290 -22.30 3.99 13.06
CA ARG A 290 -20.98 3.68 12.52
C ARG A 290 -19.87 3.84 13.57
N THR A 291 -20.04 4.80 14.50
CA THR A 291 -19.13 5.03 15.62
C THR A 291 -19.00 3.83 16.53
N ASP A 292 -20.09 3.13 16.81
CA ASP A 292 -20.09 1.95 17.68
C ASP A 292 -19.29 0.82 17.01
N ALA A 293 -19.48 0.61 15.71
CA ALA A 293 -18.72 -0.36 14.94
C ALA A 293 -17.21 -0.03 14.95
N LEU A 294 -16.84 1.25 14.79
CA LEU A 294 -15.44 1.69 14.79
C LEU A 294 -14.80 1.57 16.19
N LEU A 295 -15.52 1.92 17.25
CA LEU A 295 -15.03 1.80 18.63
C LEU A 295 -14.84 0.33 19.03
N ILE A 296 -15.84 -0.52 18.80
CA ILE A 296 -15.74 -1.95 19.10
C ILE A 296 -14.65 -2.60 18.26
N GLY A 297 -14.57 -2.28 16.95
CA GLY A 297 -13.49 -2.72 16.08
C GLY A 297 -12.10 -2.29 16.59
N GLY A 298 -11.97 -1.05 17.08
CA GLY A 298 -10.74 -0.55 17.69
C GLY A 298 -10.35 -1.32 18.96
N VAL A 299 -11.30 -1.55 19.89
CA VAL A 299 -11.06 -2.34 21.11
C VAL A 299 -10.65 -3.77 20.77
N LEU A 300 -11.34 -4.40 19.81
CA LEU A 300 -11.00 -5.75 19.36
C LEU A 300 -9.61 -5.79 18.70
N THR A 301 -9.25 -4.77 17.92
CA THR A 301 -7.90 -4.66 17.33
C THR A 301 -6.82 -4.62 18.41
N VAL A 302 -7.01 -3.80 19.46
CA VAL A 302 -6.08 -3.74 20.58
C VAL A 302 -6.00 -5.09 21.30
N ALA A 303 -7.13 -5.73 21.57
CA ALA A 303 -7.18 -7.04 22.22
C ALA A 303 -6.46 -8.13 21.40
N LEU A 304 -6.66 -8.15 20.06
CA LEU A 304 -5.98 -9.09 19.17
C LEU A 304 -4.48 -8.88 19.12
N LEU A 305 -4.03 -7.61 19.06
CA LEU A 305 -2.59 -7.29 19.06
C LEU A 305 -1.95 -7.59 20.41
N ALA A 306 -2.62 -7.31 21.52
CA ALA A 306 -2.15 -7.71 22.84
C ALA A 306 -2.07 -9.24 22.98
N GLY A 307 -3.11 -9.95 22.51
CA GLY A 307 -3.11 -11.42 22.46
C GLY A 307 -1.96 -11.95 21.61
N LEU A 308 -1.69 -11.33 20.45
CA LEU A 308 -0.59 -11.70 19.57
C LEU A 308 0.78 -11.61 20.27
N GLY A 309 1.01 -10.57 21.08
CA GLY A 309 2.24 -10.43 21.86
C GLY A 309 2.42 -11.44 23.01
N LEU A 310 1.32 -12.11 23.43
CA LEU A 310 1.36 -13.08 24.55
C LEU A 310 1.42 -14.54 24.07
N VAL A 311 1.13 -14.79 22.80
CA VAL A 311 1.03 -16.15 22.23
C VAL A 311 2.39 -16.70 21.91
N ARG A 312 2.56 -18.00 22.21
CA ARG A 312 3.77 -18.78 21.91
C ARG A 312 3.53 -19.89 20.86
N SER A 313 2.32 -20.00 20.34
CA SER A 313 1.96 -20.99 19.33
C SER A 313 1.80 -20.33 17.97
N PHE A 314 2.50 -20.86 16.98
CA PHE A 314 2.41 -20.41 15.58
C PHE A 314 0.96 -20.38 15.05
N TRP A 315 0.20 -21.45 15.25
CA TRP A 315 -1.18 -21.57 14.74
C TRP A 315 -2.13 -20.56 15.39
N THR A 316 -1.96 -20.33 16.69
CA THR A 316 -2.76 -19.32 17.39
C THR A 316 -2.40 -17.92 16.95
N ALA A 317 -1.10 -17.63 16.76
CA ALA A 317 -0.64 -16.36 16.21
C ALA A 317 -1.22 -16.12 14.80
N LEU A 318 -1.18 -17.13 13.94
CA LEU A 318 -1.71 -17.07 12.59
C LEU A 318 -3.22 -16.78 12.57
N ALA A 319 -3.99 -17.41 13.47
CA ALA A 319 -5.43 -17.14 13.62
C ALA A 319 -5.72 -15.71 14.10
N LEU A 320 -4.93 -15.20 15.07
CA LEU A 320 -5.03 -13.80 15.54
C LEU A 320 -4.69 -12.79 14.44
N VAL A 321 -3.67 -13.07 13.64
CA VAL A 321 -3.30 -12.26 12.46
C VAL A 321 -4.42 -12.22 11.43
N ALA A 322 -5.03 -13.37 11.12
CA ALA A 322 -6.16 -13.44 10.21
C ALA A 322 -7.36 -12.62 10.73
N ALA A 323 -7.68 -12.74 12.03
CA ALA A 323 -8.74 -11.99 12.67
C ALA A 323 -8.45 -10.47 12.66
N TRP A 324 -7.22 -10.07 12.99
CA TRP A 324 -6.79 -8.67 12.94
C TRP A 324 -6.91 -8.09 11.52
N SER A 325 -6.43 -8.80 10.51
CA SER A 325 -6.51 -8.37 9.11
C SER A 325 -7.95 -8.25 8.62
N LEU A 326 -8.82 -9.19 9.01
CA LEU A 326 -10.24 -9.18 8.70
C LEU A 326 -10.94 -7.96 9.32
N LEU A 327 -10.67 -7.66 10.60
CA LEU A 327 -11.19 -6.47 11.27
C LEU A 327 -10.74 -5.18 10.60
N GLY A 328 -9.46 -5.06 10.26
CA GLY A 328 -8.90 -3.91 9.57
C GLY A 328 -9.57 -3.67 8.21
N ALA A 329 -9.77 -4.74 7.45
CA ALA A 329 -10.44 -4.68 6.15
C ALA A 329 -11.91 -4.24 6.23
N MET A 330 -12.61 -4.58 7.30
CA MET A 330 -13.98 -4.11 7.56
C MET A 330 -14.01 -2.67 8.09
N ALA A 331 -13.05 -2.30 8.93
CA ALA A 331 -12.98 -0.98 9.55
C ALA A 331 -12.66 0.14 8.53
N SER A 332 -11.82 -0.13 7.53
CA SER A 332 -11.38 0.85 6.54
C SER A 332 -12.54 1.48 5.76
N PRO A 333 -13.43 0.74 5.09
CA PRO A 333 -14.55 1.34 4.35
C PRO A 333 -15.60 1.98 5.30
N LEU A 334 -15.77 1.47 6.51
CA LEU A 334 -16.65 2.09 7.51
C LEU A 334 -16.12 3.47 7.93
N ARG A 335 -14.81 3.56 8.18
CA ARG A 335 -14.12 4.81 8.50
C ARG A 335 -14.19 5.81 7.35
N GLN A 336 -13.88 5.38 6.13
CA GLN A 336 -14.00 6.21 4.93
C GLN A 336 -15.43 6.75 4.74
N SER A 337 -16.42 5.89 4.86
CA SER A 337 -17.83 6.28 4.74
C SER A 337 -18.28 7.24 5.83
N PHE A 338 -17.76 7.10 7.06
CA PHE A 338 -18.05 8.02 8.17
C PHE A 338 -17.41 9.38 7.92
N VAL A 339 -16.13 9.44 7.58
CA VAL A 339 -15.41 10.68 7.29
C VAL A 339 -16.04 11.42 6.11
N ASN A 340 -16.32 10.70 5.01
CA ASN A 340 -16.96 11.29 3.82
C ASN A 340 -18.34 11.88 4.09
N GLY A 341 -19.08 11.33 5.06
CA GLY A 341 -20.40 11.84 5.46
C GLY A 341 -20.34 13.11 6.32
N LEU A 342 -19.17 13.44 6.88
CA LEU A 342 -18.98 14.62 7.74
C LEU A 342 -18.35 15.82 7.02
N ILE A 343 -17.84 15.62 5.81
CA ILE A 343 -17.06 16.61 5.07
C ILE A 343 -17.84 17.07 3.84
N PRO A 344 -17.96 18.40 3.61
CA PRO A 344 -18.53 18.94 2.37
C PRO A 344 -17.77 18.41 1.14
N SER A 345 -18.49 18.19 0.03
CA SER A 345 -17.91 17.66 -1.21
C SER A 345 -16.71 18.47 -1.71
N THR A 346 -16.75 19.78 -1.54
CA THR A 346 -15.69 20.73 -1.96
C THR A 346 -14.37 20.59 -1.19
N GLN A 347 -14.41 20.03 0.03
CA GLN A 347 -13.23 19.86 0.89
C GLN A 347 -12.81 18.39 1.05
N ARG A 348 -13.58 17.46 0.49
CA ARG A 348 -13.42 16.01 0.74
C ARG A 348 -12.05 15.49 0.32
N ALA A 349 -11.60 15.81 -0.88
CA ALA A 349 -10.29 15.36 -1.38
C ALA A 349 -9.15 15.86 -0.48
N THR A 350 -9.19 17.11 -0.09
CA THR A 350 -8.18 17.76 0.76
C THR A 350 -8.10 17.13 2.16
N VAL A 351 -9.26 16.91 2.79
CA VAL A 351 -9.31 16.32 4.14
C VAL A 351 -8.87 14.86 4.13
N LEU A 352 -9.26 14.08 3.11
CA LEU A 352 -8.82 12.69 2.96
C LEU A 352 -7.32 12.60 2.68
N SER A 353 -6.75 13.53 1.91
CA SER A 353 -5.32 13.61 1.68
C SER A 353 -4.55 13.89 2.98
N LEU A 354 -5.01 14.85 3.81
CA LEU A 354 -4.39 15.10 5.12
C LEU A 354 -4.50 13.90 6.05
N ASP A 355 -5.66 13.23 6.08
CA ASP A 355 -5.85 12.02 6.89
C ASP A 355 -4.86 10.92 6.50
N SER A 356 -4.64 10.71 5.21
CA SER A 356 -3.64 9.79 4.67
C SER A 356 -2.21 10.20 5.06
N LEU A 357 -1.88 11.50 4.94
CA LEU A 357 -0.58 12.05 5.35
C LEU A 357 -0.30 11.84 6.85
N MET A 358 -1.31 12.07 7.70
CA MET A 358 -1.18 11.84 9.16
C MET A 358 -0.97 10.35 9.46
N GLY A 359 -1.69 9.45 8.78
CA GLY A 359 -1.47 8.01 8.91
C GLY A 359 -0.05 7.60 8.50
N SER A 360 0.43 8.11 7.37
CA SER A 360 1.78 7.86 6.87
C SER A 360 2.86 8.42 7.80
N ALA A 361 2.66 9.62 8.35
CA ALA A 361 3.57 10.18 9.36
C ALA A 361 3.67 9.29 10.60
N GLY A 362 2.54 8.71 11.02
CA GLY A 362 2.53 7.68 12.06
C GLY A 362 3.37 6.45 11.70
N GLY A 363 3.27 5.98 10.46
CA GLY A 363 4.10 4.88 9.94
C GLY A 363 5.59 5.21 9.95
N VAL A 364 5.96 6.42 9.52
CA VAL A 364 7.37 6.89 9.54
C VAL A 364 7.93 6.90 10.95
N ALA A 365 7.16 7.33 11.96
CA ALA A 365 7.62 7.40 13.34
C ALA A 365 7.56 6.05 14.07
N ALA A 366 6.46 5.30 13.91
CA ALA A 366 6.23 4.06 14.64
C ALA A 366 7.19 2.94 14.24
N GLN A 367 7.53 2.81 12.97
CA GLN A 367 8.37 1.72 12.47
C GLN A 367 9.76 1.69 13.15
N PRO A 368 10.59 2.75 13.11
CA PRO A 368 11.89 2.70 13.77
C PRO A 368 11.78 2.67 15.30
N ALA A 369 10.77 3.35 15.88
CA ALA A 369 10.56 3.36 17.33
C ALA A 369 10.23 1.97 17.88
N LEU A 370 9.29 1.26 17.26
CA LEU A 370 8.91 -0.10 17.65
C LEU A 370 9.97 -1.13 17.24
N GLY A 371 10.70 -0.90 16.13
CA GLY A 371 11.89 -1.68 15.77
C GLY A 371 12.96 -1.62 16.86
N ARG A 372 13.20 -0.42 17.42
CA ARG A 372 14.14 -0.27 18.54
C ARG A 372 13.68 -1.00 19.80
N VAL A 373 12.37 -0.99 20.07
CA VAL A 373 11.82 -1.78 21.20
C VAL A 373 12.06 -3.27 20.95
N ALA A 374 11.85 -3.77 19.73
CA ALA A 374 12.12 -5.16 19.38
C ALA A 374 13.59 -5.55 19.56
N ASP A 375 14.55 -4.67 19.24
CA ASP A 375 15.99 -4.93 19.45
C ASP A 375 16.37 -4.99 20.95
N ILE A 376 15.65 -4.26 21.83
CA ILE A 376 15.93 -4.22 23.27
C ILE A 376 15.25 -5.38 24.00
N SER A 377 14.08 -5.80 23.55
CA SER A 377 13.28 -6.83 24.23
C SER A 377 13.64 -8.28 23.82
N GLY A 378 14.43 -8.47 22.78
CA GLY A 378 14.95 -9.76 22.31
C GLY A 378 13.98 -10.46 21.39
#